data_d88a935cf20a5292f978cbea5ecbcf8b
#
_entry.id   d88a935cf20a5292f978cbea5ecbcf8b
#
_cell.length_a   1.000
_cell.length_b   1.000
_cell.length_c   1.000
_cell.angle_alpha   90.00
_cell.angle_beta   90.00
_cell.angle_gamma   90.00
#
_symmetry.space_group_name_H-M   'P 1'
#
loop_
_entity.id
_entity.type
_entity.pdbx_description
1 polymer ?
#
loop_
_entity_poly.entity_id
_entity_poly.type
_entity_poly.pdbx_seq_one_letter_code
_entity_poly.pdbx_strand_id
1 'polypeptide(L)'
;MTLPNLVIAGAPKCGTSSLYRWLADHPEACGSKVKETFYLMDEGHPLLRRGSNYHARGLEGYGEFFGPCAARARVVFEATTHYLYQRTPLEVLSHLPRLPQIVFVLRKPSERVYSSFRYSQNNLANVRADLSFARFVELSKANGRGGADWEALAGASAFVLRNDVAYSRYSEHIAPWVARFGRGRVHVLLFEDLRSDPRAFMKGLAERVGIDASFYDAYGFPPKNETFGVRYPSLHRGVRRLNELVPSGGLKGAIRKLYLKAQAGGAGGARKPEDARALEELERDFRPFNRRLADELGLDLSAWE
;
A
#
# COMPACT_ATOMS: atom_id res chain seq x y z
N MET A 1 19.65 -12.38 15.62
CA MET A 1 18.48 -11.55 15.28
C MET A 1 18.26 -11.62 13.78
N THR A 2 17.04 -11.94 13.35
CA THR A 2 16.68 -12.00 11.91
C THR A 2 16.14 -10.64 11.48
N LEU A 3 16.69 -10.08 10.41
CA LEU A 3 16.27 -8.82 9.81
C LEU A 3 15.91 -9.04 8.33
N PRO A 4 15.06 -8.20 7.74
CA PRO A 4 14.66 -8.39 6.35
C PRO A 4 15.83 -8.08 5.40
N ASN A 5 15.92 -8.86 4.33
CA ASN A 5 16.79 -8.60 3.18
C ASN A 5 15.99 -8.14 1.95
N LEU A 6 14.66 -8.03 2.07
CA LEU A 6 13.77 -7.45 1.09
C LEU A 6 12.67 -6.63 1.79
N VAL A 7 12.38 -5.44 1.30
CA VAL A 7 11.30 -4.58 1.83
C VAL A 7 10.42 -4.07 0.69
N ILE A 8 9.14 -4.40 0.74
CA ILE A 8 8.12 -3.82 -0.16
C ILE A 8 7.66 -2.51 0.49
N ALA A 9 8.35 -1.43 0.14
CA ALA A 9 8.23 -0.15 0.83
C ALA A 9 7.12 0.78 0.26
N GLY A 10 6.47 0.40 -0.83
CA GLY A 10 5.42 1.21 -1.46
C GLY A 10 4.84 0.57 -2.72
N ALA A 11 3.83 1.21 -3.32
CA ALA A 11 3.04 2.28 -2.76
C ALA A 11 1.67 1.75 -2.28
N PRO A 12 0.98 2.45 -1.38
CA PRO A 12 -0.36 2.07 -0.97
C PRO A 12 -1.30 2.05 -2.19
N LYS A 13 -2.23 1.09 -2.24
CA LYS A 13 -3.24 0.92 -3.30
C LYS A 13 -2.71 0.44 -4.66
N CYS A 14 -1.50 -0.13 -4.67
CA CYS A 14 -0.82 -0.67 -5.85
C CYS A 14 -0.66 -2.20 -5.84
N GLY A 15 -1.61 -2.95 -5.27
CA GLY A 15 -1.60 -4.42 -5.32
C GLY A 15 -0.64 -5.13 -4.36
N THR A 16 0.05 -4.40 -3.50
CA THR A 16 1.06 -4.93 -2.56
C THR A 16 0.53 -6.00 -1.58
N SER A 17 -0.78 -6.10 -1.36
CA SER A 17 -1.35 -7.17 -0.52
C SER A 17 -1.37 -8.52 -1.23
N SER A 18 -1.63 -8.54 -2.53
CA SER A 18 -1.51 -9.75 -3.36
C SER A 18 -0.05 -10.14 -3.49
N LEU A 19 0.81 -9.17 -3.81
CA LEU A 19 2.26 -9.39 -3.88
C LEU A 19 2.81 -10.00 -2.58
N TYR A 20 2.50 -9.41 -1.42
CA TYR A 20 2.92 -9.94 -0.12
C TYR A 20 2.49 -11.39 0.07
N ARG A 21 1.22 -11.70 -0.25
CA ARG A 21 0.67 -13.05 -0.12
C ARG A 21 1.38 -14.04 -1.02
N TRP A 22 1.49 -13.72 -2.30
CA TRP A 22 2.08 -14.62 -3.29
C TRP A 22 3.57 -14.88 -3.02
N LEU A 23 4.27 -13.86 -2.51
CA LEU A 23 5.66 -14.03 -2.08
C LEU A 23 5.76 -14.84 -0.78
N ALA A 24 4.84 -14.66 0.18
CA ALA A 24 4.84 -15.41 1.44
C ALA A 24 4.47 -16.90 1.25
N ASP A 25 3.77 -17.23 0.16
CA ASP A 25 3.45 -18.62 -0.18
C ASP A 25 4.65 -19.35 -0.84
N HIS A 26 5.72 -18.62 -1.22
CA HIS A 26 6.92 -19.21 -1.81
C HIS A 26 7.80 -19.91 -0.76
N PRO A 27 8.26 -21.16 -1.00
CA PRO A 27 9.00 -21.95 0.01
C PRO A 27 10.34 -21.35 0.43
N GLU A 28 10.99 -20.55 -0.43
CA GLU A 28 12.26 -19.88 -0.12
C GLU A 28 12.07 -18.46 0.46
N ALA A 29 10.83 -18.00 0.68
CA ALA A 29 10.54 -16.68 1.21
C ALA A 29 9.83 -16.76 2.56
N CYS A 30 10.15 -15.80 3.45
CA CYS A 30 9.55 -15.69 4.77
C CYS A 30 9.11 -14.25 5.02
N GLY A 31 7.80 -14.02 5.04
CA GLY A 31 7.22 -12.71 5.33
C GLY A 31 7.23 -12.39 6.83
N SER A 32 7.16 -11.11 7.15
CA SER A 32 6.90 -10.65 8.51
C SER A 32 5.60 -11.26 9.08
N LYS A 33 5.50 -11.45 10.39
CA LYS A 33 4.29 -12.01 11.06
C LYS A 33 3.01 -11.26 10.69
N VAL A 34 3.12 -9.99 10.36
CA VAL A 34 2.02 -9.13 9.93
C VAL A 34 2.45 -8.30 8.72
N LYS A 35 1.59 -8.19 7.72
CA LYS A 35 1.74 -7.17 6.70
C LYS A 35 1.44 -5.81 7.32
N GLU A 36 2.15 -4.76 6.88
CA GLU A 36 2.09 -3.40 7.43
C GLU A 36 2.52 -3.40 8.90
N THR A 37 3.81 -3.60 9.14
CA THR A 37 4.38 -3.57 10.49
C THR A 37 4.25 -2.20 11.12
N PHE A 38 4.34 -1.12 10.31
CA PHE A 38 4.40 0.28 10.74
C PHE A 38 5.47 0.54 11.80
N TYR A 39 6.48 -0.32 11.85
CA TYR A 39 7.48 -0.29 12.90
C TYR A 39 8.49 0.84 12.73
N LEU A 40 8.91 1.09 11.49
CA LEU A 40 9.89 2.12 11.12
C LEU A 40 9.22 3.45 10.69
N MET A 41 7.99 3.73 11.12
CA MET A 41 7.36 5.01 10.79
C MET A 41 8.08 6.17 11.50
N ASP A 42 8.04 7.35 10.91
CA ASP A 42 8.61 8.55 11.51
C ASP A 42 7.94 8.89 12.84
N GLU A 43 8.70 9.47 13.76
CA GLU A 43 8.17 9.91 15.03
C GLU A 43 7.07 10.95 14.82
N GLY A 44 5.98 10.81 15.57
CA GLY A 44 4.80 11.65 15.41
C GLY A 44 3.87 11.29 14.26
N HIS A 45 4.24 10.33 13.39
CA HIS A 45 3.35 9.90 12.33
C HIS A 45 2.11 9.16 12.90
N PRO A 46 0.87 9.49 12.44
CA PRO A 46 -0.36 8.93 13.04
C PRO A 46 -0.50 7.41 12.93
N LEU A 47 0.21 6.77 12.00
CA LEU A 47 0.24 5.30 11.87
C LEU A 47 1.33 4.64 12.70
N LEU A 48 2.20 5.41 13.38
CA LEU A 48 3.22 4.86 14.26
C LEU A 48 2.57 4.10 15.42
N ARG A 49 2.99 2.87 15.65
CA ARG A 49 2.49 2.05 16.76
C ARG A 49 3.07 2.55 18.08
N ARG A 50 2.22 2.93 19.03
CA ARG A 50 2.66 3.34 20.36
C ARG A 50 3.32 2.18 21.09
N GLY A 51 4.52 2.41 21.65
CA GLY A 51 5.27 1.42 22.46
C GLY A 51 5.85 0.22 21.69
N SER A 52 5.47 0.00 20.42
CA SER A 52 5.98 -1.08 19.58
C SER A 52 6.47 -0.54 18.24
N ASN A 53 7.53 0.28 18.31
CA ASN A 53 8.13 0.94 17.16
C ASN A 53 9.65 1.05 17.35
N TYR A 54 10.34 1.45 16.30
CA TYR A 54 11.79 1.57 16.26
C TYR A 54 12.33 2.56 17.30
N HIS A 55 11.68 3.71 17.49
CA HIS A 55 12.13 4.73 18.43
C HIS A 55 12.10 4.25 19.89
N ALA A 56 11.18 3.34 20.22
CA ALA A 56 11.06 2.76 21.56
C ALA A 56 11.91 1.51 21.77
N ARG A 57 12.16 0.69 20.73
CA ARG A 57 12.70 -0.67 20.89
C ARG A 57 13.83 -1.03 19.92
N GLY A 58 14.30 -0.09 19.11
CA GLY A 58 15.43 -0.28 18.21
C GLY A 58 15.24 -1.46 17.22
N LEU A 59 16.37 -2.00 16.76
CA LEU A 59 16.38 -3.14 15.82
C LEU A 59 15.96 -4.46 16.46
N GLU A 60 16.12 -4.64 17.77
CA GLU A 60 15.70 -5.86 18.46
C GLU A 60 14.20 -6.08 18.32
N GLY A 61 13.40 -5.05 18.60
CA GLY A 61 11.95 -5.11 18.42
C GLY A 61 11.54 -5.27 16.97
N TYR A 62 12.35 -4.77 16.01
CA TYR A 62 12.10 -5.01 14.60
C TYR A 62 12.28 -6.48 14.22
N GLY A 63 13.34 -7.12 14.75
CA GLY A 63 13.64 -8.53 14.53
C GLY A 63 12.51 -9.47 14.97
N GLU A 64 11.72 -9.09 15.97
CA GLU A 64 10.59 -9.91 16.47
C GLU A 64 9.49 -10.16 15.42
N PHE A 65 9.38 -9.30 14.40
CA PHE A 65 8.42 -9.50 13.30
C PHE A 65 8.78 -10.66 12.38
N PHE A 66 10.03 -11.11 12.38
CA PHE A 66 10.52 -12.10 11.42
C PHE A 66 10.64 -13.50 12.01
N GLY A 67 10.37 -13.71 13.29
CA GLY A 67 10.29 -15.00 13.98
C GLY A 67 11.30 -16.05 13.53
N PRO A 68 11.12 -17.33 13.80
CA PRO A 68 11.91 -18.39 13.21
C PRO A 68 11.48 -18.56 11.73
N CYS A 69 11.97 -17.66 10.86
CA CYS A 69 11.92 -17.90 9.44
C CYS A 69 12.66 -19.21 9.18
N ALA A 70 12.00 -20.12 8.45
CA ALA A 70 12.57 -21.43 8.16
C ALA A 70 14.03 -21.29 7.74
N ALA A 71 14.89 -22.19 8.22
CA ALA A 71 16.34 -22.16 7.95
C ALA A 71 16.69 -22.15 6.44
N ARG A 72 15.70 -22.42 5.57
CA ARG A 72 15.80 -22.40 4.11
C ARG A 72 15.35 -21.10 3.46
N ALA A 73 14.83 -20.12 4.20
CA ALA A 73 14.38 -18.87 3.62
C ALA A 73 15.58 -18.05 3.10
N ARG A 74 15.65 -17.87 1.78
CA ARG A 74 16.63 -17.03 1.10
C ARG A 74 16.21 -15.55 1.18
N VAL A 75 14.90 -15.31 1.19
CA VAL A 75 14.29 -13.99 1.29
C VAL A 75 13.49 -13.88 2.57
N VAL A 76 13.89 -12.96 3.44
CA VAL A 76 13.14 -12.52 4.61
C VAL A 76 12.61 -11.13 4.32
N PHE A 77 11.30 -10.94 4.39
CA PHE A 77 10.73 -9.69 3.90
C PHE A 77 9.58 -9.12 4.74
N GLU A 78 9.35 -7.84 4.59
CA GLU A 78 8.15 -7.15 5.04
C GLU A 78 7.52 -6.30 3.93
N ALA A 79 6.29 -5.84 4.16
CA ALA A 79 5.59 -4.91 3.30
C ALA A 79 4.85 -3.86 4.12
N THR A 80 5.47 -2.71 4.32
CA THR A 80 4.86 -1.51 4.89
C THR A 80 4.90 -0.39 3.84
N THR A 81 3.79 -0.22 3.16
CA THR A 81 3.72 0.59 1.93
C THR A 81 3.87 2.09 2.16
N HIS A 82 3.68 2.56 3.37
CA HIS A 82 3.89 3.95 3.75
C HIS A 82 5.37 4.31 3.97
N TYR A 83 6.29 3.33 3.99
CA TYR A 83 7.73 3.62 4.13
C TYR A 83 8.27 4.48 2.99
N LEU A 84 7.68 4.39 1.79
CA LEU A 84 8.02 5.24 0.65
C LEU A 84 8.13 6.73 1.02
N TYR A 85 7.30 7.18 1.96
CA TYR A 85 7.13 8.59 2.33
C TYR A 85 7.85 8.97 3.63
N GLN A 86 8.61 8.06 4.22
CA GLN A 86 9.16 8.21 5.57
C GLN A 86 10.68 8.31 5.55
N ARG A 87 11.22 9.09 6.46
CA ARG A 87 12.66 9.26 6.63
C ARG A 87 13.27 8.13 7.45
N THR A 88 12.62 7.73 8.54
CA THR A 88 13.12 6.69 9.45
C THR A 88 13.42 5.37 8.74
N PRO A 89 12.54 4.77 7.91
CA PRO A 89 12.88 3.53 7.22
C PRO A 89 14.01 3.72 6.20
N LEU A 90 14.08 4.86 5.51
CA LEU A 90 15.17 5.16 4.60
C LEU A 90 16.53 5.14 5.34
N GLU A 91 16.60 5.76 6.50
CA GLU A 91 17.81 5.83 7.33
C GLU A 91 18.13 4.46 7.95
N VAL A 92 17.17 3.86 8.64
CA VAL A 92 17.41 2.60 9.38
C VAL A 92 17.78 1.45 8.45
N LEU A 93 17.04 1.27 7.36
CA LEU A 93 17.28 0.16 6.43
C LEU A 93 18.63 0.30 5.71
N SER A 94 19.08 1.53 5.47
CA SER A 94 20.40 1.77 4.84
C SER A 94 21.59 1.52 5.77
N HIS A 95 21.36 1.34 7.06
CA HIS A 95 22.41 1.03 8.04
C HIS A 95 22.33 -0.41 8.56
N LEU A 96 21.46 -1.25 7.98
CA LEU A 96 21.44 -2.66 8.33
C LEU A 96 22.76 -3.35 7.95
N PRO A 97 23.22 -4.35 8.71
CA PRO A 97 24.45 -5.09 8.41
C PRO A 97 24.47 -5.70 7.01
N ARG A 98 23.30 -6.07 6.50
CA ARG A 98 23.08 -6.48 5.12
C ARG A 98 22.01 -5.56 4.51
N LEU A 99 22.41 -4.78 3.51
CA LEU A 99 21.49 -3.88 2.82
C LEU A 99 20.37 -4.67 2.15
N PRO A 100 19.10 -4.37 2.44
CA PRO A 100 17.98 -5.02 1.80
C PRO A 100 17.80 -4.56 0.35
N GLN A 101 17.12 -5.38 -0.43
CA GLN A 101 16.50 -4.94 -1.68
C GLN A 101 15.20 -4.20 -1.36
N ILE A 102 14.90 -3.15 -2.10
CA ILE A 102 13.71 -2.32 -1.92
C ILE A 102 12.80 -2.48 -3.14
N VAL A 103 11.55 -2.80 -2.89
CA VAL A 103 10.54 -2.95 -3.95
C VAL A 103 9.47 -1.89 -3.80
N PHE A 104 9.20 -1.17 -4.87
CA PHE A 104 8.05 -0.31 -5.04
C PHE A 104 7.18 -0.85 -6.16
N VAL A 105 5.91 -1.11 -5.87
CA VAL A 105 4.90 -1.33 -6.90
C VAL A 105 4.12 -0.03 -7.04
N LEU A 106 4.12 0.53 -8.24
CA LEU A 106 3.46 1.78 -8.55
C LEU A 106 2.24 1.53 -9.45
N ARG A 107 1.30 2.42 -9.41
CA ARG A 107 0.09 2.41 -10.24
C ARG A 107 -0.08 3.79 -10.85
N LYS A 108 -0.74 3.90 -12.01
CA LYS A 108 -1.11 5.21 -12.60
C LYS A 108 -1.57 6.16 -11.48
N PRO A 109 -0.90 7.29 -11.25
CA PRO A 109 -1.10 8.11 -10.06
C PRO A 109 -2.54 8.55 -9.83
N SER A 110 -3.25 8.98 -10.87
CA SER A 110 -4.67 9.35 -10.82
C SER A 110 -5.54 8.18 -10.34
N GLU A 111 -5.28 6.97 -10.86
CA GLU A 111 -5.97 5.74 -10.49
C GLU A 111 -5.65 5.30 -9.05
N ARG A 112 -4.42 5.57 -8.57
CA ARG A 112 -4.06 5.31 -7.18
C ARG A 112 -4.85 6.21 -6.24
N VAL A 113 -4.92 7.52 -6.52
CA VAL A 113 -5.70 8.49 -5.73
C VAL A 113 -7.17 8.09 -5.70
N TYR A 114 -7.76 7.75 -6.84
CA TYR A 114 -9.14 7.27 -6.91
C TYR A 114 -9.36 5.99 -6.09
N SER A 115 -8.45 5.02 -6.20
CA SER A 115 -8.50 3.78 -5.42
C SER A 115 -8.39 4.04 -3.92
N SER A 116 -7.57 5.00 -3.49
CA SER A 116 -7.41 5.39 -2.10
C SER A 116 -8.68 6.03 -1.55
N PHE A 117 -9.27 6.98 -2.29
CA PHE A 117 -10.55 7.60 -1.97
C PHE A 117 -11.66 6.56 -1.82
N ARG A 118 -11.85 5.70 -2.83
CA ARG A 118 -12.89 4.66 -2.81
C ARG A 118 -12.71 3.66 -1.68
N TYR A 119 -11.47 3.26 -1.40
CA TYR A 119 -11.16 2.38 -0.28
C TYR A 119 -11.49 3.03 1.07
N SER A 120 -11.13 4.28 1.23
CA SER A 120 -11.38 5.03 2.46
C SER A 120 -12.86 5.31 2.68
N GLN A 121 -13.61 5.57 1.61
CA GLN A 121 -15.05 5.77 1.67
C GLN A 121 -15.81 4.46 1.92
N ASN A 122 -15.48 3.39 1.18
CA ASN A 122 -16.25 2.16 1.16
C ASN A 122 -15.77 1.14 2.21
N ASN A 123 -14.44 0.94 2.35
CA ASN A 123 -13.91 -0.13 3.21
C ASN A 123 -13.58 0.38 4.61
N LEU A 124 -13.05 1.60 4.74
CA LEU A 124 -12.65 2.17 6.01
C LEU A 124 -13.74 3.04 6.65
N ALA A 125 -14.71 3.54 5.86
CA ALA A 125 -15.72 4.50 6.30
C ALA A 125 -15.14 5.76 6.99
N ASN A 126 -13.90 6.13 6.61
CA ASN A 126 -13.16 7.28 7.15
C ASN A 126 -13.43 8.55 6.35
N VAL A 127 -14.11 8.42 5.22
CA VAL A 127 -14.55 9.50 4.35
C VAL A 127 -16.07 9.47 4.30
N ARG A 128 -16.69 10.64 4.43
CA ARG A 128 -18.15 10.77 4.34
C ARG A 128 -18.66 10.27 3.00
N ALA A 129 -19.83 9.64 3.00
CA ALA A 129 -20.41 9.06 1.78
C ALA A 129 -20.87 10.11 0.75
N ASP A 130 -21.15 11.33 1.21
CA ASP A 130 -21.58 12.47 0.40
C ASP A 130 -20.41 13.29 -0.16
N LEU A 131 -19.15 13.04 0.30
CA LEU A 131 -17.98 13.69 -0.28
C LEU A 131 -17.74 13.15 -1.69
N SER A 132 -17.75 14.02 -2.70
CA SER A 132 -17.41 13.65 -4.07
C SER A 132 -15.91 13.46 -4.24
N PHE A 133 -15.49 12.68 -5.25
CA PHE A 133 -14.06 12.52 -5.56
C PHE A 133 -13.43 13.84 -5.98
N ALA A 134 -14.13 14.65 -6.79
CA ALA A 134 -13.64 15.98 -7.20
C ALA A 134 -13.32 16.83 -5.97
N ARG A 135 -14.26 16.91 -5.00
CA ARG A 135 -14.02 17.69 -3.77
C ARG A 135 -12.89 17.11 -2.92
N PHE A 136 -12.76 15.80 -2.86
CA PHE A 136 -11.62 15.14 -2.20
C PHE A 136 -10.28 15.54 -2.82
N VAL A 137 -10.19 15.58 -4.16
CA VAL A 137 -8.97 15.99 -4.89
C VAL A 137 -8.62 17.44 -4.57
N GLU A 138 -9.57 18.36 -4.57
CA GLU A 138 -9.36 19.76 -4.19
C GLU A 138 -8.80 19.88 -2.77
N LEU A 139 -9.42 19.18 -1.81
CA LEU A 139 -8.96 19.16 -0.41
C LEU A 139 -7.55 18.60 -0.29
N SER A 140 -7.23 17.50 -0.96
CA SER A 140 -5.90 16.89 -0.94
C SER A 140 -4.84 17.79 -1.59
N LYS A 141 -5.16 18.49 -2.69
CA LYS A 141 -4.27 19.49 -3.31
C LYS A 141 -4.00 20.68 -2.38
N ALA A 142 -5.01 21.13 -1.63
CA ALA A 142 -4.88 22.21 -0.65
C ALA A 142 -4.04 21.85 0.58
N ASN A 143 -3.65 20.59 0.74
CA ASN A 143 -2.81 20.05 1.82
C ASN A 143 -3.25 20.52 3.22
N GLY A 144 -4.55 20.50 3.48
CA GLY A 144 -5.09 20.90 4.77
C GLY A 144 -5.30 22.41 4.98
N ARG A 145 -5.07 23.23 3.97
CA ARG A 145 -5.34 24.68 4.01
C ARG A 145 -6.79 25.00 3.66
N GLY A 146 -7.75 24.33 4.21
CA GLY A 146 -9.13 24.57 3.81
C GLY A 146 -10.12 24.12 4.86
N GLY A 147 -10.55 25.02 5.68
CA GLY A 147 -11.77 25.09 6.47
C GLY A 147 -12.41 23.79 7.00
N ALA A 148 -13.69 23.89 7.36
CA ALA A 148 -14.52 22.86 7.98
C ALA A 148 -14.68 21.53 7.19
N ASP A 149 -14.39 21.53 5.89
CA ASP A 149 -14.52 20.30 5.06
C ASP A 149 -13.53 19.19 5.43
N TRP A 150 -12.48 19.48 6.18
CA TRP A 150 -11.57 18.47 6.73
C TRP A 150 -12.21 17.60 7.80
N GLU A 151 -13.30 18.04 8.40
CA GLU A 151 -14.12 17.25 9.33
C GLU A 151 -14.77 16.04 8.62
N ALA A 152 -14.86 16.08 7.27
CA ALA A 152 -15.29 14.96 6.47
C ALA A 152 -14.32 13.77 6.50
N LEU A 153 -13.08 13.98 6.98
CA LEU A 153 -12.01 12.99 7.11
C LEU A 153 -11.67 12.77 8.59
N ALA A 154 -11.58 11.52 9.04
CA ALA A 154 -11.39 11.20 10.44
C ALA A 154 -10.08 10.45 10.75
N GLY A 155 -9.51 10.71 11.94
CA GLY A 155 -8.43 9.95 12.56
C GLY A 155 -7.11 9.96 11.78
N ALA A 156 -6.30 8.90 11.96
CA ALA A 156 -5.00 8.74 11.29
C ALA A 156 -5.12 8.74 9.76
N SER A 157 -6.27 8.30 9.23
CA SER A 157 -6.56 8.34 7.79
C SER A 157 -6.66 9.74 7.24
N ALA A 158 -7.09 10.72 8.03
CA ALA A 158 -7.16 12.12 7.59
C ALA A 158 -5.79 12.64 7.17
N PHE A 159 -4.74 12.32 7.93
CA PHE A 159 -3.37 12.70 7.58
C PHE A 159 -2.93 12.09 6.25
N VAL A 160 -3.17 10.78 6.05
CA VAL A 160 -2.82 10.08 4.81
C VAL A 160 -3.56 10.68 3.62
N LEU A 161 -4.87 10.89 3.77
CA LEU A 161 -5.73 11.38 2.70
C LEU A 161 -5.43 12.84 2.31
N ARG A 162 -5.03 13.66 3.26
CA ARG A 162 -4.55 15.04 2.98
C ARG A 162 -3.34 15.05 2.06
N ASN A 163 -2.46 14.08 2.20
CA ASN A 163 -1.24 13.98 1.43
C ASN A 163 -1.40 13.10 0.17
N ASP A 164 -2.59 12.58 -0.11
CA ASP A 164 -2.77 11.51 -1.08
C ASP A 164 -2.37 11.91 -2.52
N VAL A 165 -2.67 13.15 -2.94
CA VAL A 165 -2.21 13.69 -4.22
C VAL A 165 -0.69 13.88 -4.21
N ALA A 166 -0.11 14.47 -3.15
CA ALA A 166 1.34 14.64 -3.03
C ALA A 166 2.07 13.29 -3.02
N TYR A 167 1.56 12.30 -2.31
CA TYR A 167 2.10 10.94 -2.27
C TYR A 167 2.08 10.22 -3.62
N SER A 168 1.33 10.72 -4.60
CA SER A 168 1.31 10.17 -5.96
C SER A 168 2.35 10.79 -6.89
N ARG A 169 3.14 11.76 -6.44
CA ARG A 169 4.29 12.32 -7.16
C ARG A 169 5.52 11.42 -6.95
N TYR A 170 5.46 10.21 -7.47
CA TYR A 170 6.41 9.15 -7.15
C TYR A 170 7.88 9.52 -7.36
N SER A 171 8.23 10.30 -8.38
CA SER A 171 9.61 10.73 -8.62
C SER A 171 10.22 11.45 -7.42
N GLU A 172 9.43 12.27 -6.71
CA GLU A 172 9.90 12.99 -5.52
C GLU A 172 10.21 12.04 -4.35
N HIS A 173 9.45 10.96 -4.22
CA HIS A 173 9.55 10.03 -3.10
C HIS A 173 10.56 8.89 -3.36
N ILE A 174 10.74 8.47 -4.61
CA ILE A 174 11.64 7.35 -4.96
C ILE A 174 13.09 7.83 -5.08
N ALA A 175 13.33 9.04 -5.55
CA ALA A 175 14.68 9.57 -5.73
C ALA A 175 15.59 9.45 -4.49
N PRO A 176 15.14 9.75 -3.25
CA PRO A 176 15.94 9.54 -2.05
C PRO A 176 16.34 8.08 -1.82
N TRP A 177 15.46 7.13 -2.15
CA TRP A 177 15.74 5.70 -2.01
C TRP A 177 16.77 5.23 -3.02
N VAL A 178 16.66 5.68 -4.28
CA VAL A 178 17.65 5.36 -5.31
C VAL A 178 19.02 5.95 -4.96
N ALA A 179 19.05 7.19 -4.46
CA ALA A 179 20.28 7.83 -4.02
C ALA A 179 20.95 7.07 -2.85
N ARG A 180 20.15 6.50 -1.94
CA ARG A 180 20.66 5.83 -0.75
C ARG A 180 21.04 4.37 -0.98
N PHE A 181 20.24 3.60 -1.75
CA PHE A 181 20.44 2.17 -1.94
C PHE A 181 21.10 1.81 -3.28
N GLY A 182 21.13 2.75 -4.21
CA GLY A 182 21.57 2.51 -5.58
C GLY A 182 20.53 1.81 -6.46
N ARG A 183 20.59 2.02 -7.77
CA ARG A 183 19.65 1.47 -8.75
C ARG A 183 19.57 -0.06 -8.73
N GLY A 184 20.67 -0.75 -8.43
CA GLY A 184 20.71 -2.21 -8.41
C GLY A 184 19.93 -2.84 -7.24
N ARG A 185 19.54 -2.06 -6.23
CA ARG A 185 18.78 -2.54 -5.07
C ARG A 185 17.37 -1.98 -4.97
N VAL A 186 17.01 -0.98 -5.79
CA VAL A 186 15.67 -0.40 -5.84
C VAL A 186 14.96 -0.90 -7.08
N HIS A 187 13.93 -1.71 -6.88
CA HIS A 187 13.12 -2.29 -7.94
C HIS A 187 11.78 -1.56 -8.00
N VAL A 188 11.53 -0.88 -9.11
CA VAL A 188 10.24 -0.25 -9.38
C VAL A 188 9.48 -1.11 -10.37
N LEU A 189 8.29 -1.55 -9.98
CA LEU A 189 7.42 -2.45 -10.73
C LEU A 189 6.05 -1.79 -10.92
N LEU A 190 5.34 -2.14 -11.98
CA LEU A 190 4.05 -1.53 -12.29
C LEU A 190 2.89 -2.44 -11.85
N PHE A 191 1.87 -1.84 -11.25
CA PHE A 191 0.63 -2.54 -10.88
C PHE A 191 -0.11 -3.04 -12.12
N GLU A 192 0.00 -2.32 -13.21
CA GLU A 192 -0.60 -2.68 -14.50
C GLU A 192 -0.06 -4.04 -14.96
N ASP A 193 1.25 -4.29 -14.85
CA ASP A 193 1.89 -5.58 -15.18
C ASP A 193 1.45 -6.67 -14.20
N LEU A 194 1.44 -6.37 -12.90
CA LEU A 194 0.94 -7.30 -11.88
C LEU A 194 -0.49 -7.73 -12.15
N ARG A 195 -1.31 -6.85 -12.71
CA ARG A 195 -2.72 -7.12 -13.02
C ARG A 195 -2.89 -7.87 -14.33
N SER A 196 -2.11 -7.54 -15.37
CA SER A 196 -2.21 -8.12 -16.71
C SER A 196 -1.65 -9.53 -16.76
N ASP A 197 -0.46 -9.75 -16.19
CA ASP A 197 0.20 -11.04 -16.09
C ASP A 197 0.89 -11.23 -14.73
N PRO A 198 0.13 -11.69 -13.71
CA PRO A 198 0.68 -11.95 -12.38
C PRO A 198 1.82 -12.96 -12.39
N ARG A 199 1.80 -13.94 -13.32
CA ARG A 199 2.82 -14.98 -13.42
C ARG A 199 4.14 -14.41 -13.92
N ALA A 200 4.13 -13.71 -15.03
CA ALA A 200 5.34 -13.06 -15.56
C ALA A 200 5.90 -12.06 -14.54
N PHE A 201 5.02 -11.27 -13.90
CA PHE A 201 5.40 -10.33 -12.86
C PHE A 201 6.12 -11.00 -11.68
N MET A 202 5.56 -12.09 -11.14
CA MET A 202 6.14 -12.78 -9.97
C MET A 202 7.41 -13.56 -10.34
N LYS A 203 7.49 -14.14 -11.54
CA LYS A 203 8.72 -14.77 -12.03
C LYS A 203 9.85 -13.74 -12.15
N GLY A 204 9.58 -12.59 -12.77
CA GLY A 204 10.57 -11.53 -12.88
C GLY A 204 11.00 -10.96 -11.51
N LEU A 205 10.11 -10.90 -10.53
CA LEU A 205 10.49 -10.52 -9.17
C LEU A 205 11.34 -11.62 -8.51
N ALA A 206 10.94 -12.89 -8.63
CA ALA A 206 11.67 -14.02 -8.06
C ALA A 206 13.12 -14.08 -8.55
N GLU A 207 13.35 -13.90 -9.85
CA GLU A 207 14.68 -13.81 -10.45
C GLU A 207 15.51 -12.66 -9.87
N ARG A 208 14.91 -11.47 -9.73
CA ARG A 208 15.57 -10.30 -9.16
C ARG A 208 15.99 -10.48 -7.70
N VAL A 209 15.16 -11.18 -6.91
CA VAL A 209 15.45 -11.39 -5.47
C VAL A 209 16.18 -12.71 -5.20
N GLY A 210 16.43 -13.52 -6.24
CA GLY A 210 17.26 -14.72 -6.20
C GLY A 210 16.57 -15.93 -5.56
N ILE A 211 15.27 -16.13 -5.81
CA ILE A 211 14.51 -17.33 -5.44
C ILE A 211 14.00 -18.04 -6.69
N ASP A 212 13.58 -19.31 -6.54
CA ASP A 212 13.15 -20.16 -7.67
C ASP A 212 11.90 -19.62 -8.37
N ALA A 213 12.08 -19.06 -9.58
CA ALA A 213 10.97 -18.52 -10.37
C ALA A 213 10.00 -19.60 -10.89
N SER A 214 10.44 -20.86 -10.99
CA SER A 214 9.61 -21.96 -11.52
C SER A 214 8.43 -22.30 -10.60
N PHE A 215 8.52 -21.95 -9.31
CA PHE A 215 7.40 -22.06 -8.37
C PHE A 215 6.12 -21.42 -8.90
N TYR A 216 6.25 -20.29 -9.61
CA TYR A 216 5.10 -19.55 -10.13
C TYR A 216 4.50 -20.13 -11.42
N ASP A 217 5.11 -21.14 -12.04
CA ASP A 217 4.55 -21.79 -13.23
C ASP A 217 3.23 -22.52 -12.94
N ALA A 218 3.10 -23.12 -11.75
CA ALA A 218 1.89 -23.81 -11.30
C ALA A 218 1.08 -23.02 -10.25
N TYR A 219 1.53 -21.82 -9.84
CA TYR A 219 0.87 -21.05 -8.80
C TYR A 219 -0.43 -20.40 -9.30
N GLY A 220 -1.51 -20.46 -8.50
CA GLY A 220 -2.87 -20.07 -8.89
C GLY A 220 -3.22 -18.58 -8.71
N PHE A 221 -2.34 -17.75 -8.17
CA PHE A 221 -2.51 -16.31 -7.97
C PHE A 221 -3.85 -15.90 -7.32
N PRO A 222 -4.22 -16.41 -6.14
CA PRO A 222 -5.49 -16.07 -5.52
C PRO A 222 -5.56 -14.57 -5.23
N PRO A 223 -6.63 -13.87 -5.68
CA PRO A 223 -6.77 -12.44 -5.45
C PRO A 223 -6.93 -12.14 -3.96
N LYS A 224 -6.35 -11.03 -3.51
CA LYS A 224 -6.52 -10.54 -2.14
C LYS A 224 -6.85 -9.04 -2.14
N ASN A 225 -7.83 -8.67 -1.32
CA ASN A 225 -8.26 -7.27 -1.13
C ASN A 225 -8.85 -6.59 -2.37
N GLU A 226 -9.80 -7.25 -3.02
CA GLU A 226 -10.68 -6.54 -3.96
C GLU A 226 -11.41 -5.41 -3.21
N THR A 227 -11.46 -4.23 -3.83
CA THR A 227 -12.26 -3.11 -3.30
C THR A 227 -13.72 -3.46 -3.52
N PHE A 228 -14.43 -3.84 -2.46
CA PHE A 228 -15.85 -4.15 -2.53
C PHE A 228 -16.67 -2.88 -2.73
N GLY A 229 -17.61 -2.92 -3.64
CA GLY A 229 -18.70 -1.95 -3.66
C GLY A 229 -19.57 -2.14 -2.41
N VAL A 230 -19.70 -1.12 -1.57
CA VAL A 230 -20.57 -1.18 -0.39
C VAL A 230 -21.98 -0.81 -0.81
N ARG A 231 -22.91 -1.78 -0.75
CA ARG A 231 -24.31 -1.58 -1.12
C ARG A 231 -25.05 -0.68 -0.11
N TYR A 232 -24.67 -0.76 1.17
CA TYR A 232 -25.30 0.01 2.26
C TYR A 232 -24.25 0.69 3.15
N PRO A 233 -23.78 1.91 2.79
CA PRO A 233 -22.73 2.61 3.53
C PRO A 233 -23.07 2.95 4.99
N SER A 234 -24.34 3.22 5.30
CA SER A 234 -24.80 3.49 6.67
C SER A 234 -24.74 2.26 7.57
N LEU A 235 -25.15 1.11 7.04
CA LEU A 235 -25.05 -0.18 7.75
C LEU A 235 -23.58 -0.55 7.97
N HIS A 236 -22.73 -0.29 6.98
CA HIS A 236 -21.29 -0.53 7.10
C HIS A 236 -20.66 0.24 8.27
N ARG A 237 -21.00 1.52 8.42
CA ARG A 237 -20.52 2.36 9.54
C ARG A 237 -21.00 1.84 10.89
N GLY A 238 -22.26 1.40 10.99
CA GLY A 238 -22.84 0.83 12.21
C GLY A 238 -22.16 -0.48 12.63
N VAL A 239 -22.03 -1.43 11.69
CA VAL A 239 -21.38 -2.73 11.93
C VAL A 239 -19.91 -2.57 12.32
N ARG A 240 -19.21 -1.60 11.74
CA ARG A 240 -17.81 -1.35 12.07
C ARG A 240 -17.63 -0.80 13.49
N ARG A 241 -18.47 0.15 13.93
CA ARG A 241 -18.48 0.64 15.31
C ARG A 241 -18.78 -0.47 16.31
N LEU A 242 -19.76 -1.34 15.99
CA LEU A 242 -20.06 -2.53 16.82
C LEU A 242 -18.91 -3.54 16.84
N ASN A 243 -18.20 -3.72 15.73
CA ASN A 243 -17.09 -4.66 15.62
C ASN A 243 -15.84 -4.25 16.44
N GLU A 244 -15.71 -2.96 16.77
CA GLU A 244 -14.69 -2.46 17.71
C GLU A 244 -15.02 -2.79 19.17
N LEU A 245 -16.31 -2.99 19.47
CA LEU A 245 -16.83 -3.30 20.82
C LEU A 245 -16.97 -4.81 21.09
N VAL A 246 -16.95 -5.65 20.05
CA VAL A 246 -17.12 -7.12 20.20
C VAL A 246 -15.75 -7.80 20.35
N PRO A 247 -15.55 -8.60 21.43
CA PRO A 247 -14.33 -9.39 21.62
C PRO A 247 -14.06 -10.35 20.47
N SER A 248 -12.77 -10.64 20.21
CA SER A 248 -12.33 -11.57 19.18
C SER A 248 -12.82 -12.99 19.48
N GLY A 249 -13.62 -13.59 18.58
CA GLY A 249 -14.18 -14.95 18.72
C GLY A 249 -14.92 -15.40 17.45
N GLY A 250 -15.34 -16.66 17.41
CA GLY A 250 -16.01 -17.29 16.25
C GLY A 250 -17.27 -16.56 15.78
N LEU A 251 -18.00 -15.93 16.69
CA LEU A 251 -19.18 -15.10 16.38
C LEU A 251 -18.82 -13.90 15.49
N LYS A 252 -17.64 -13.28 15.70
CA LYS A 252 -17.13 -12.19 14.90
C LYS A 252 -16.87 -12.61 13.45
N GLY A 253 -16.40 -13.84 13.25
CA GLY A 253 -16.17 -14.43 11.92
C GLY A 253 -17.48 -14.71 11.17
N ALA A 254 -18.52 -15.19 11.86
CA ALA A 254 -19.83 -15.46 11.28
C ALA A 254 -20.56 -14.18 10.88
N ILE A 255 -20.57 -13.17 11.75
CA ILE A 255 -21.14 -11.84 11.48
C ILE A 255 -20.43 -11.19 10.29
N ARG A 256 -19.09 -11.30 10.23
CA ARG A 256 -18.31 -10.78 9.10
C ARG A 256 -18.65 -11.49 7.78
N LYS A 257 -18.81 -12.81 7.78
CA LYS A 257 -19.21 -13.58 6.58
C LYS A 257 -20.59 -13.20 6.09
N LEU A 258 -21.57 -13.12 7.00
CA LEU A 258 -22.95 -12.74 6.67
C LEU A 258 -23.01 -11.31 6.15
N TYR A 259 -22.29 -10.40 6.79
CA TYR A 259 -22.14 -9.00 6.39
C TYR A 259 -21.51 -8.87 4.99
N LEU A 260 -20.39 -9.56 4.73
CA LEU A 260 -19.76 -9.53 3.41
C LEU A 260 -20.69 -10.11 2.33
N LYS A 261 -21.46 -11.14 2.64
CA LYS A 261 -22.45 -11.72 1.73
C LYS A 261 -23.60 -10.75 1.44
N ALA A 262 -24.07 -10.00 2.43
CA ALA A 262 -25.09 -8.97 2.26
C ALA A 262 -24.60 -7.74 1.47
N GLN A 263 -23.30 -7.46 1.52
CA GLN A 263 -22.66 -6.38 0.75
C GLN A 263 -22.16 -6.83 -0.63
N ALA A 264 -22.01 -8.15 -0.86
CA ALA A 264 -21.63 -8.71 -2.15
C ALA A 264 -22.71 -8.42 -3.20
N GLY A 265 -22.35 -7.69 -4.26
CA GLY A 265 -23.26 -7.28 -5.32
C GLY A 265 -23.53 -5.77 -5.39
N GLY A 266 -22.94 -4.99 -4.50
CA GLY A 266 -22.74 -3.57 -4.76
C GLY A 266 -21.77 -3.45 -5.92
N ALA A 267 -22.28 -3.30 -7.15
CA ALA A 267 -21.45 -2.94 -8.29
C ALA A 267 -20.58 -1.76 -7.85
N GLY A 268 -19.27 -1.87 -8.02
CA GLY A 268 -18.41 -0.70 -7.92
C GLY A 268 -19.02 0.33 -8.85
N GLY A 269 -19.72 1.32 -8.28
CA GLY A 269 -20.61 2.20 -9.06
C GLY A 269 -19.85 2.75 -10.23
N ALA A 270 -20.47 2.82 -11.39
CA ALA A 270 -19.91 3.43 -12.58
C ALA A 270 -19.30 4.78 -12.19
N ARG A 271 -18.15 5.12 -12.74
CA ARG A 271 -17.53 6.44 -12.51
C ARG A 271 -18.51 7.51 -12.88
N LYS A 272 -18.74 8.43 -11.97
CA LYS A 272 -19.58 9.58 -12.27
C LYS A 272 -18.85 10.50 -13.27
N PRO A 273 -19.57 11.26 -14.11
CA PRO A 273 -18.92 12.19 -15.05
C PRO A 273 -18.01 13.21 -14.35
N GLU A 274 -18.36 13.66 -13.15
CA GLU A 274 -17.54 14.54 -12.32
C GLU A 274 -16.21 13.89 -11.87
N ASP A 275 -16.23 12.57 -11.58
CA ASP A 275 -15.03 11.81 -11.22
C ASP A 275 -14.07 11.69 -12.44
N ALA A 276 -14.62 11.55 -13.65
CA ALA A 276 -13.82 11.48 -14.87
C ALA A 276 -13.03 12.78 -15.09
N ARG A 277 -13.68 13.94 -14.96
CA ARG A 277 -12.99 15.25 -15.07
C ARG A 277 -11.88 15.43 -14.04
N ALA A 278 -12.14 15.05 -12.79
CA ALA A 278 -11.13 15.12 -11.73
C ALA A 278 -9.94 14.18 -11.99
N LEU A 279 -10.18 13.01 -12.59
CA LEU A 279 -9.12 12.09 -13.02
C LEU A 279 -8.27 12.68 -14.14
N GLU A 280 -8.89 13.26 -15.19
CA GLU A 280 -8.19 13.92 -16.29
C GLU A 280 -7.34 15.10 -15.80
N GLU A 281 -7.84 15.86 -14.82
CA GLU A 281 -7.08 16.93 -14.20
C GLU A 281 -5.86 16.40 -13.45
N LEU A 282 -6.03 15.34 -12.65
CA LEU A 282 -4.93 14.68 -11.96
C LEU A 282 -3.89 14.10 -12.93
N GLU A 283 -4.33 13.54 -14.06
CA GLU A 283 -3.41 13.02 -15.08
C GLU A 283 -2.52 14.12 -15.65
N ARG A 284 -3.12 15.30 -15.97
CA ARG A 284 -2.35 16.46 -16.39
C ARG A 284 -1.34 16.92 -15.33
N ASP A 285 -1.78 16.96 -14.06
CA ASP A 285 -0.94 17.39 -12.95
C ASP A 285 0.23 16.43 -12.69
N PHE A 286 0.01 15.11 -12.86
CA PHE A 286 1.05 14.11 -12.64
C PHE A 286 2.01 13.91 -13.82
N ARG A 287 1.68 14.38 -15.02
CA ARG A 287 2.48 14.18 -16.23
C ARG A 287 3.96 14.59 -16.06
N PRO A 288 4.31 15.75 -15.49
CA PRO A 288 5.72 16.11 -15.30
C PRO A 288 6.46 15.16 -14.36
N PHE A 289 5.79 14.67 -13.31
CA PHE A 289 6.39 13.73 -12.36
C PHE A 289 6.56 12.33 -12.96
N ASN A 290 5.60 11.90 -13.80
CA ASN A 290 5.68 10.63 -14.51
C ASN A 290 6.82 10.64 -15.53
N ARG A 291 6.97 11.71 -16.32
CA ARG A 291 8.10 11.86 -17.26
C ARG A 291 9.43 11.80 -16.51
N ARG A 292 9.57 12.58 -15.44
CA ARG A 292 10.76 12.55 -14.62
C ARG A 292 11.07 11.14 -14.08
N LEU A 293 10.05 10.43 -13.61
CA LEU A 293 10.21 9.06 -13.11
C LEU A 293 10.66 8.11 -14.24
N ALA A 294 10.05 8.21 -15.43
CA ALA A 294 10.43 7.43 -16.61
C ALA A 294 11.89 7.68 -17.00
N ASP A 295 12.29 8.94 -17.11
CA ASP A 295 13.62 9.35 -17.51
C ASP A 295 14.70 8.92 -16.49
N GLU A 296 14.45 9.17 -15.21
CA GLU A 296 15.40 8.82 -14.13
C GLU A 296 15.58 7.32 -13.95
N LEU A 297 14.55 6.51 -14.19
CA LEU A 297 14.59 5.08 -13.93
C LEU A 297 14.56 4.18 -15.16
N GLY A 298 14.39 4.75 -16.35
CA GLY A 298 14.27 3.99 -17.60
C GLY A 298 13.01 3.13 -17.64
N LEU A 299 11.88 3.67 -17.13
CA LEU A 299 10.60 2.95 -17.08
C LEU A 299 9.73 3.28 -18.30
N ASP A 300 9.09 2.27 -18.87
CA ASP A 300 7.99 2.48 -19.81
C ASP A 300 6.71 2.79 -19.04
N LEU A 301 6.30 4.05 -19.05
CA LEU A 301 5.07 4.54 -18.43
C LEU A 301 4.02 4.95 -19.48
N SER A 302 4.10 4.46 -20.70
CA SER A 302 3.15 4.77 -21.79
C SER A 302 1.70 4.43 -21.41
N ALA A 303 1.48 3.39 -20.60
CA ALA A 303 0.18 3.03 -20.06
C ALA A 303 -0.40 4.08 -19.08
N TRP A 304 0.38 5.09 -18.68
CA TRP A 304 -0.05 6.15 -17.76
C TRP A 304 -0.39 7.48 -18.50
N GLU A 305 -0.14 7.54 -19.80
CA GLU A 305 -0.47 8.68 -20.65
C GLU A 305 -1.96 8.74 -21.04
#